data_7ddc2523641dd19fb6ada904c2c7ada5
#
_entry.id   7ddc2523641dd19fb6ada904c2c7ada5
#
_cell.length_a   1.000
_cell.length_b   1.000
_cell.length_c   1.000
_cell.angle_alpha   90.00
_cell.angle_beta   90.00
_cell.angle_gamma   90.00
#
_symmetry.space_group_name_H-M   'P 1'
#
loop_
_entity.id
_entity.type
_entity.pdbx_description
1 polymer ?
#
loop_
_entity_poly.entity_id
_entity_poly.type
_entity_poly.pdbx_seq_one_letter_code
_entity_poly.pdbx_strand_id
1 'polypeptide(L)'
;KEEKIFKQKTSLKDRFDFNSFIKNSSINTTTMVIRRSILGTHRFKKIRLMEDYLFKCQLMKKNNVARKLNENLATYRILTVSRSSQRIRNIFWLWHINKNYNDLNFFKNLLSIICISINSIKKYGFK
;
A
#
# COMPACT_ATOMS: atom_id res chain seq x y z
N LYS A 1 -27.29 13.63 7.00
CA LYS A 1 -25.83 13.88 6.88
C LYS A 1 -25.47 13.69 5.42
N GLU A 2 -25.15 14.79 4.73
CA GLU A 2 -24.73 14.74 3.33
C GLU A 2 -23.41 13.98 3.20
N GLU A 3 -23.43 12.89 2.44
CA GLU A 3 -22.21 12.19 2.03
C GLU A 3 -21.50 12.99 0.95
N LYS A 4 -20.41 13.68 1.30
CA LYS A 4 -19.57 14.35 0.30
C LYS A 4 -18.74 13.32 -0.44
N ILE A 5 -19.04 13.10 -1.71
CA ILE A 5 -18.24 12.25 -2.60
C ILE A 5 -17.03 13.04 -3.07
N PHE A 6 -15.84 12.72 -2.56
CA PHE A 6 -14.60 13.27 -3.05
C PHE A 6 -14.06 12.42 -4.21
N LYS A 7 -14.15 12.93 -5.44
CA LYS A 7 -13.44 12.33 -6.58
C LYS A 7 -11.94 12.59 -6.43
N GLN A 8 -11.19 11.61 -5.96
CA GLN A 8 -9.74 11.72 -5.88
C GLN A 8 -9.12 11.30 -7.22
N LYS A 9 -8.67 12.29 -8.00
CA LYS A 9 -7.78 12.06 -9.15
C LYS A 9 -6.42 11.63 -8.61
N THR A 10 -6.21 10.35 -8.43
CA THR A 10 -4.88 9.82 -8.08
C THR A 10 -4.08 9.67 -9.35
N SER A 11 -3.01 10.46 -9.51
CA SER A 11 -1.96 10.24 -10.51
C SER A 11 -1.11 9.03 -10.10
N LEU A 12 -1.73 7.87 -10.02
CA LEU A 12 -1.05 6.62 -9.76
C LEU A 12 -0.32 6.20 -11.04
N LYS A 13 0.89 5.70 -10.88
CA LYS A 13 1.58 5.00 -11.97
C LYS A 13 0.69 3.86 -12.47
N ASP A 14 0.66 3.65 -13.79
CA ASP A 14 -0.15 2.59 -14.39
C ASP A 14 0.40 1.19 -14.12
N ARG A 15 1.65 1.10 -13.66
CA ARG A 15 2.36 -0.14 -13.41
C ARG A 15 3.18 -0.08 -12.13
N PHE A 16 3.06 -1.13 -11.29
CA PHE A 16 3.86 -1.34 -10.08
C PHE A 16 4.58 -2.68 -10.13
N ASP A 17 5.87 -2.65 -9.99
CA ASP A 17 6.73 -3.76 -9.59
C ASP A 17 7.06 -3.65 -8.10
N PHE A 18 7.85 -4.58 -7.55
CA PHE A 18 8.25 -4.55 -6.14
C PHE A 18 8.96 -3.25 -5.76
N ASN A 19 9.93 -2.79 -6.57
CA ASN A 19 10.73 -1.60 -6.27
C ASN A 19 9.92 -0.30 -6.30
N SER A 20 8.96 -0.19 -7.20
CA SER A 20 8.05 0.96 -7.24
C SER A 20 6.99 0.90 -6.15
N PHE A 21 6.51 -0.31 -5.78
CA PHE A 21 5.52 -0.48 -4.74
C PHE A 21 6.06 -0.13 -3.34
N ILE A 22 7.28 -0.53 -3.00
CA ILE A 22 7.89 -0.16 -1.71
C ILE A 22 8.13 1.34 -1.55
N LYS A 23 8.11 2.12 -2.63
CA LYS A 23 8.19 3.59 -2.62
C LYS A 23 6.82 4.27 -2.71
N ASN A 24 5.80 3.53 -3.14
CA ASN A 24 4.44 4.04 -3.28
C ASN A 24 3.42 2.91 -3.05
N SER A 25 2.97 2.73 -1.82
CA SER A 25 2.05 1.65 -1.42
C SER A 25 0.58 1.93 -1.76
N SER A 26 0.29 2.58 -2.88
CA SER A 26 -1.06 3.08 -3.21
C SER A 26 -2.02 2.03 -3.78
N ILE A 27 -1.65 0.75 -3.84
CA ILE A 27 -2.59 -0.30 -4.26
C ILE A 27 -3.56 -0.59 -3.13
N ASN A 28 -4.84 -0.27 -3.36
CA ASN A 28 -5.89 -0.50 -2.38
C ASN A 28 -6.32 -1.98 -2.39
N THR A 29 -6.43 -2.57 -1.22
CA THR A 29 -6.80 -4.00 -1.06
C THR A 29 -8.24 -4.27 -1.49
N THR A 30 -9.15 -3.31 -1.28
CA THR A 30 -10.58 -3.45 -1.64
C THR A 30 -10.85 -3.49 -3.14
N THR A 31 -9.94 -2.95 -3.94
CA THR A 31 -10.06 -2.92 -5.42
C THR A 31 -9.03 -3.80 -6.12
N MET A 32 -8.30 -4.60 -5.36
CA MET A 32 -7.26 -5.46 -5.90
C MET A 32 -7.84 -6.78 -6.41
N VAL A 33 -7.59 -7.09 -7.68
CA VAL A 33 -7.89 -8.39 -8.28
C VAL A 33 -6.57 -9.12 -8.53
N ILE A 34 -6.51 -10.40 -8.15
CA ILE A 34 -5.30 -11.21 -8.28
C ILE A 34 -5.62 -12.44 -9.12
N ARG A 35 -4.81 -12.69 -10.14
CA ARG A 35 -4.90 -13.93 -10.91
C ARG A 35 -4.58 -15.13 -10.00
N ARG A 36 -5.41 -16.17 -10.03
CA ARG A 36 -5.28 -17.35 -9.16
C ARG A 36 -3.90 -18.03 -9.26
N SER A 37 -3.32 -18.09 -10.45
CA SER A 37 -1.97 -18.64 -10.67
C SER A 37 -0.87 -17.85 -9.94
N ILE A 38 -1.03 -16.53 -9.79
CA ILE A 38 -0.10 -15.67 -9.04
C ILE A 38 -0.31 -15.84 -7.54
N LEU A 39 -1.55 -15.99 -7.11
CA LEU A 39 -1.88 -16.18 -5.70
C LEU A 39 -1.21 -17.45 -5.13
N GLY A 40 -1.30 -18.57 -5.83
CA GLY A 40 -0.70 -19.83 -5.40
C GLY A 40 -1.01 -20.16 -3.94
N THR A 41 0.03 -20.43 -3.16
CA THR A 41 -0.04 -20.70 -1.71
C THR A 41 0.07 -19.45 -0.84
N HIS A 42 0.22 -18.25 -1.43
CA HIS A 42 0.34 -17.02 -0.66
C HIS A 42 -0.94 -16.72 0.12
N ARG A 43 -0.79 -16.39 1.39
CA ARG A 43 -1.89 -16.00 2.29
C ARG A 43 -1.47 -14.79 3.10
N PHE A 44 -2.45 -14.06 3.64
CA PHE A 44 -2.16 -13.01 4.61
C PHE A 44 -1.46 -13.61 5.83
N LYS A 45 -0.30 -13.05 6.19
CA LYS A 45 0.40 -13.44 7.41
C LYS A 45 -0.29 -12.83 8.63
N LYS A 46 -0.33 -13.58 9.72
CA LYS A 46 -0.91 -13.15 11.00
C LYS A 46 0.07 -12.20 11.70
N ILE A 47 0.08 -10.94 11.26
CA ILE A 47 0.86 -9.85 11.86
C ILE A 47 -0.09 -8.77 12.38
N ARG A 48 0.38 -7.94 13.32
CA ARG A 48 -0.47 -7.00 14.05
C ARG A 48 -1.02 -5.87 13.17
N LEU A 49 -0.24 -5.39 12.21
CA LEU A 49 -0.58 -4.30 11.30
C LEU A 49 0.11 -4.46 9.95
N MET A 50 -0.51 -3.86 8.91
CA MET A 50 0.01 -3.81 7.53
C MET A 50 0.19 -5.19 6.89
N GLU A 51 -0.65 -6.15 7.27
CA GLU A 51 -0.73 -7.48 6.67
C GLU A 51 -0.95 -7.44 5.17
N ASP A 52 -1.72 -6.46 4.72
CA ASP A 52 -2.02 -6.22 3.30
C ASP A 52 -0.80 -5.68 2.53
N TYR A 53 0.01 -4.82 3.15
CA TYR A 53 1.26 -4.34 2.57
C TYR A 53 2.25 -5.50 2.40
N LEU A 54 2.44 -6.30 3.45
CA LEU A 54 3.33 -7.46 3.39
C LEU A 54 2.89 -8.46 2.32
N PHE A 55 1.60 -8.76 2.26
CA PHE A 55 1.04 -9.67 1.26
C PHE A 55 1.31 -9.20 -0.17
N LYS A 56 1.09 -7.92 -0.46
CA LYS A 56 1.39 -7.32 -1.77
C LYS A 56 2.89 -7.38 -2.11
N CYS A 57 3.75 -7.11 -1.12
CA CYS A 57 5.20 -7.25 -1.29
C CYS A 57 5.59 -8.69 -1.66
N GLN A 58 5.03 -9.69 -0.99
CA GLN A 58 5.31 -11.11 -1.27
C GLN A 58 4.90 -11.52 -2.69
N LEU A 59 3.75 -11.05 -3.16
CA LEU A 59 3.32 -11.30 -4.55
C LEU A 59 4.28 -10.67 -5.56
N MET A 60 4.73 -9.43 -5.31
CA MET A 60 5.58 -8.69 -6.25
C MET A 60 7.05 -9.12 -6.23
N LYS A 61 7.56 -9.67 -5.13
CA LYS A 61 8.93 -10.22 -5.06
C LYS A 61 9.19 -11.32 -6.11
N LYS A 62 8.16 -11.98 -6.62
CA LYS A 62 8.25 -12.99 -7.68
C LYS A 62 8.18 -12.39 -9.09
N ASN A 63 8.64 -11.17 -9.27
CA ASN A 63 8.61 -10.43 -10.54
C ASN A 63 7.19 -10.22 -11.10
N ASN A 64 6.17 -10.35 -10.27
CA ASN A 64 4.81 -10.00 -10.67
C ASN A 64 4.62 -8.49 -10.69
N VAL A 65 3.80 -8.05 -11.62
CA VAL A 65 3.51 -6.63 -11.83
C VAL A 65 2.03 -6.38 -11.66
N ALA A 66 1.69 -5.39 -10.83
CA ALA A 66 0.34 -4.89 -10.73
C ALA A 66 0.11 -3.80 -11.79
N ARG A 67 -1.05 -3.83 -12.43
CA ARG A 67 -1.50 -2.81 -13.39
C ARG A 67 -2.75 -2.11 -12.87
N LYS A 68 -2.84 -0.82 -13.07
CA LYS A 68 -4.00 -0.01 -12.74
C LYS A 68 -5.05 -0.15 -13.86
N LEU A 69 -6.31 -0.33 -13.48
CA LEU A 69 -7.44 -0.08 -14.36
C LEU A 69 -7.87 1.38 -14.18
N ASN A 70 -8.08 2.08 -15.31
CA ASN A 70 -8.47 3.50 -15.29
C ASN A 70 -10.00 3.68 -15.15
N GLU A 71 -10.64 2.84 -14.35
CA GLU A 71 -12.06 2.84 -14.09
C GLU A 71 -12.32 3.01 -12.59
N ASN A 72 -13.41 3.73 -12.24
CA ASN A 72 -13.84 3.90 -10.87
C ASN A 72 -14.75 2.73 -10.46
N LEU A 73 -14.16 1.66 -9.97
CA LEU A 73 -14.87 0.42 -9.63
C LEU A 73 -15.32 0.34 -8.17
N ALA A 74 -14.94 1.28 -7.32
CA ALA A 74 -15.33 1.26 -5.91
C ALA A 74 -15.37 2.66 -5.28
N THR A 75 -16.27 2.81 -4.31
CA THR A 75 -16.35 3.98 -3.45
C THR A 75 -15.76 3.66 -2.07
N TYR A 76 -14.85 4.50 -1.60
CA TYR A 76 -14.20 4.32 -0.31
C TYR A 76 -14.73 5.33 0.71
N ARG A 77 -15.30 4.82 1.81
CA ARG A 77 -15.78 5.66 2.92
C ARG A 77 -14.60 6.08 3.80
N ILE A 78 -14.40 7.38 3.95
CA ILE A 78 -13.37 7.94 4.84
C ILE A 78 -14.00 8.17 6.21
N LEU A 79 -13.48 7.51 7.23
CA LEU A 79 -13.86 7.72 8.63
C LEU A 79 -12.83 8.60 9.32
N THR A 80 -13.28 9.47 10.21
CA THR A 80 -12.41 10.37 11.01
C THR A 80 -11.49 9.60 11.94
N VAL A 81 -11.95 8.47 12.47
CA VAL A 81 -11.16 7.56 13.31
C VAL A 81 -11.06 6.21 12.62
N SER A 82 -9.87 5.83 12.18
CA SER A 82 -9.62 4.54 11.57
C SER A 82 -8.31 3.92 12.09
N ARG A 83 -8.16 2.60 11.98
CA ARG A 83 -6.93 1.89 12.38
C ARG A 83 -5.69 2.40 11.63
N SER A 84 -5.86 2.90 10.43
CA SER A 84 -4.80 3.45 9.59
C SER A 84 -4.44 4.91 9.91
N SER A 85 -5.16 5.59 10.80
CA SER A 85 -4.91 7.01 11.15
C SER A 85 -3.66 7.23 12.01
N GLN A 86 -3.12 6.19 12.65
CA GLN A 86 -1.97 6.29 13.54
C GLN A 86 -0.65 6.24 12.76
N ARG A 87 -0.21 7.39 12.28
CA ARG A 87 0.94 7.53 11.37
C ARG A 87 2.25 6.97 11.92
N ILE A 88 2.63 7.33 13.16
CA ILE A 88 3.90 6.89 13.77
C ILE A 88 3.94 5.37 13.89
N ARG A 89 2.84 4.75 14.33
CA ARG A 89 2.75 3.30 14.44
C ARG A 89 2.86 2.62 13.07
N ASN A 90 2.26 3.21 12.04
CA ASN A 90 2.35 2.69 10.69
C ASN A 90 3.77 2.77 10.12
N ILE A 91 4.51 3.85 10.39
CA ILE A 91 5.92 4.00 10.01
C ILE A 91 6.77 2.93 10.68
N PHE A 92 6.59 2.69 11.98
CA PHE A 92 7.30 1.65 12.72
C PHE A 92 7.07 0.25 12.11
N TRP A 93 5.80 -0.09 11.81
CA TRP A 93 5.46 -1.37 11.21
C TRP A 93 5.97 -1.51 9.78
N LEU A 94 5.95 -0.43 9.01
CA LEU A 94 6.52 -0.39 7.67
C LEU A 94 8.03 -0.67 7.71
N TRP A 95 8.75 -0.02 8.63
CA TRP A 95 10.17 -0.29 8.88
C TRP A 95 10.42 -1.75 9.22
N HIS A 96 9.67 -2.28 10.18
CA HIS A 96 9.77 -3.66 10.65
C HIS A 96 9.55 -4.67 9.52
N ILE A 97 8.50 -4.48 8.71
CA ILE A 97 8.19 -5.36 7.57
C ILE A 97 9.29 -5.29 6.52
N ASN A 98 9.73 -4.10 6.18
CA ASN A 98 10.76 -3.92 5.17
C ASN A 98 12.09 -4.54 5.59
N LYS A 99 12.45 -4.45 6.86
CA LYS A 99 13.68 -5.05 7.39
C LYS A 99 13.58 -6.57 7.49
N ASN A 100 12.51 -7.10 8.10
CA ASN A 100 12.46 -8.50 8.53
C ASN A 100 11.81 -9.45 7.51
N TYR A 101 11.02 -8.93 6.58
CA TYR A 101 10.31 -9.73 5.58
C TYR A 101 10.69 -9.38 4.15
N ASN A 102 11.08 -8.14 3.90
CA ASN A 102 11.47 -7.68 2.57
C ASN A 102 12.98 -7.65 2.35
N ASP A 103 13.78 -7.87 3.41
CA ASP A 103 15.24 -7.91 3.37
C ASP A 103 15.86 -6.63 2.81
N LEU A 104 15.20 -5.48 3.04
CA LEU A 104 15.71 -4.20 2.59
C LEU A 104 16.88 -3.78 3.48
N ASN A 105 17.98 -3.34 2.86
CA ASN A 105 19.05 -2.69 3.58
C ASN A 105 18.59 -1.35 4.17
N PHE A 106 19.37 -0.80 5.11
CA PHE A 106 19.02 0.43 5.82
C PHE A 106 18.63 1.58 4.90
N PHE A 107 19.44 1.88 3.87
CA PHE A 107 19.20 3.00 2.96
C PHE A 107 17.93 2.81 2.10
N LYS A 108 17.70 1.61 1.57
CA LYS A 108 16.48 1.31 0.80
C LYS A 108 15.24 1.40 1.68
N ASN A 109 15.33 0.95 2.94
CA ASN A 109 14.22 1.02 3.88
C ASN A 109 13.89 2.47 4.23
N LEU A 110 14.91 3.28 4.55
CA LEU A 110 14.75 4.70 4.82
C LEU A 110 14.11 5.44 3.64
N LEU A 111 14.62 5.20 2.43
CA LEU A 111 14.06 5.77 1.20
C LEU A 111 12.60 5.36 0.99
N SER A 112 12.27 4.10 1.23
CA SER A 112 10.90 3.57 1.16
C SER A 112 9.96 4.37 2.07
N ILE A 113 10.34 4.55 3.33
CA ILE A 113 9.53 5.28 4.32
C ILE A 113 9.34 6.74 3.92
N ILE A 114 10.42 7.41 3.53
CA ILE A 114 10.36 8.81 3.09
C ILE A 114 9.40 8.96 1.90
N CYS A 115 9.56 8.12 0.87
CA CYS A 115 8.71 8.16 -0.31
C CYS A 115 7.23 7.89 0.01
N ILE A 116 6.94 6.88 0.83
CA ILE A 116 5.56 6.55 1.23
C ILE A 116 4.97 7.70 2.06
N SER A 117 5.73 8.29 2.98
CA SER A 117 5.29 9.40 3.80
C SER A 117 4.96 10.63 2.95
N ILE A 118 5.81 11.00 2.02
CA ILE A 118 5.58 12.11 1.09
C ILE A 118 4.32 11.85 0.25
N ASN A 119 4.17 10.65 -0.31
CA ASN A 119 2.99 10.29 -1.09
C ASN A 119 1.71 10.32 -0.25
N SER A 120 1.79 9.91 1.01
CA SER A 120 0.66 10.00 1.96
C SER A 120 0.26 11.44 2.24
N ILE A 121 1.23 12.33 2.46
CA ILE A 121 0.99 13.76 2.68
C ILE A 121 0.36 14.40 1.44
N LYS A 122 0.89 14.12 0.25
CA LYS A 122 0.33 14.62 -1.02
C LYS A 122 -1.11 14.15 -1.24
N LYS A 123 -1.45 12.94 -0.78
CA LYS A 123 -2.78 12.35 -0.98
C LYS A 123 -3.80 12.82 0.04
N TYR A 124 -3.41 12.99 1.29
CA TYR A 124 -4.35 13.24 2.41
C TYR A 124 -4.14 14.58 3.12
N GLY A 125 -3.12 15.34 2.73
CA GLY A 125 -2.72 16.58 3.41
C GLY A 125 -2.01 16.34 4.74
N PHE A 126 -1.55 17.42 5.34
CA PHE A 126 -1.11 17.47 6.74
C PHE A 126 -2.37 17.47 7.62
N LYS A 127 -2.70 16.36 8.24
CA LYS A 127 -3.69 16.28 9.32
C LYS A 127 -2.99 15.88 10.59
#